data_32c2160f94e1aa76b62c7eb790133bc1
#
_entry.id   32c2160f94e1aa76b62c7eb790133bc1
#
_cell.length_a   1.000
_cell.length_b   1.000
_cell.length_c   1.000
_cell.angle_alpha   90.00
_cell.angle_beta   90.00
_cell.angle_gamma   90.00
#
_symmetry.space_group_name_H-M   'P 1'
#
loop_
_entity.id
_entity.type
_entity.pdbx_description
1 polymer ?
#
loop_
_entity_poly.entity_id
_entity_poly.type
_entity_poly.pdbx_seq_one_letter_code
_entity_poly.pdbx_strand_id
1 'polypeptide(L)'
;MLKKLNDAMDYIEAHLEDEFLLEKISEHINVSDYHFRKIFFALTNMTLNEYVKNRRLSEANKELLQGAQVTDVAYQYGYQSVDGFTRAFKKWSGILPSQVAKLKQCKSCQKLQFVVTMKGGTLMEYKIV
;
A
#
# COMPACT_ATOMS: atom_id res chain seq x y z
N MET A 1 -18.63 10.79 -1.31
CA MET A 1 -17.81 9.65 -0.83
C MET A 1 -16.63 9.32 -1.76
N LEU A 2 -16.83 9.36 -3.06
CA LEU A 2 -15.74 9.10 -4.02
C LEU A 2 -14.53 10.00 -3.81
N LYS A 3 -14.74 11.29 -3.62
CA LYS A 3 -13.64 12.22 -3.36
C LYS A 3 -12.89 11.86 -2.09
N LYS A 4 -13.62 11.49 -1.03
CA LYS A 4 -12.99 11.10 0.25
C LYS A 4 -12.17 9.83 0.12
N LEU A 5 -12.65 8.86 -0.66
CA LEU A 5 -11.88 7.64 -0.92
C LEU A 5 -10.58 7.94 -1.64
N ASN A 6 -10.62 8.80 -2.67
CA ASN A 6 -9.41 9.18 -3.39
C ASN A 6 -8.48 10.04 -2.54
N ASP A 7 -9.03 10.92 -1.71
CA ASP A 7 -8.22 11.69 -0.75
C ASP A 7 -7.49 10.76 0.22
N ALA A 8 -8.15 9.68 0.66
CA ALA A 8 -7.52 8.68 1.51
C ALA A 8 -6.38 7.97 0.79
N MET A 9 -6.59 7.60 -0.48
CA MET A 9 -5.53 6.96 -1.28
C MET A 9 -4.33 7.87 -1.45
N ASP A 10 -4.57 9.14 -1.72
CA ASP A 10 -3.49 10.13 -1.84
C ASP A 10 -2.74 10.32 -0.51
N TYR A 11 -3.49 10.36 0.58
CA TYR A 11 -2.90 10.47 1.93
C TYR A 11 -2.02 9.26 2.24
N ILE A 12 -2.51 8.06 1.97
CA ILE A 12 -1.75 6.83 2.17
C ILE A 12 -0.44 6.90 1.40
N GLU A 13 -0.51 7.25 0.13
CA GLU A 13 0.66 7.28 -0.74
C GLU A 13 1.71 8.29 -0.28
N ALA A 14 1.26 9.44 0.22
CA ALA A 14 2.15 10.48 0.71
C ALA A 14 2.79 10.16 2.06
N HIS A 15 2.23 9.19 2.81
CA HIS A 15 2.64 8.90 4.19
C HIS A 15 2.97 7.43 4.43
N LEU A 16 3.43 6.72 3.40
CA LEU A 16 3.75 5.29 3.54
C LEU A 16 4.80 5.00 4.60
N GLU A 17 5.71 5.94 4.85
CA GLU A 17 6.76 5.79 5.84
C GLU A 17 6.29 6.15 7.26
N ASP A 18 5.12 6.75 7.40
CA ASP A 18 4.59 7.16 8.70
C ASP A 18 4.11 5.93 9.47
N GLU A 19 4.65 5.72 10.66
CA GLU A 19 4.26 4.65 11.57
C GLU A 19 2.78 4.69 11.93
N PHE A 20 2.21 5.89 12.04
CA PHE A 20 0.83 6.10 12.46
C PHE A 20 -0.13 6.35 11.29
N LEU A 21 0.27 5.96 10.08
CA LEU A 21 -0.54 6.19 8.90
C LEU A 21 -2.00 5.73 9.06
N LEU A 22 -2.18 4.49 9.51
CA LEU A 22 -3.52 3.90 9.58
C LEU A 22 -4.43 4.63 10.57
N GLU A 23 -3.88 5.14 11.66
CA GLU A 23 -4.62 5.88 12.67
C GLU A 23 -5.01 7.28 12.22
N LYS A 24 -4.27 7.86 11.30
CA LYS A 24 -4.47 9.25 10.84
C LYS A 24 -5.42 9.39 9.65
N ILE A 25 -5.68 8.31 8.94
CA ILE A 25 -6.50 8.37 7.72
C ILE A 25 -7.90 8.92 8.02
N SER A 26 -8.56 8.38 9.04
CA SER A 26 -9.93 8.76 9.36
C SER A 26 -10.05 10.24 9.72
N GLU A 27 -9.08 10.79 10.41
CA GLU A 27 -9.05 12.22 10.72
C GLU A 27 -8.90 13.06 9.46
N HIS A 28 -8.01 12.64 8.57
CA HIS A 28 -7.74 13.38 7.34
C HIS A 28 -8.97 13.49 6.44
N ILE A 29 -9.72 12.40 6.29
CA ILE A 29 -10.88 12.39 5.39
C ILE A 29 -12.20 12.66 6.11
N ASN A 30 -12.17 12.82 7.43
CA ASN A 30 -13.35 13.09 8.26
C ASN A 30 -14.44 12.01 8.09
N VAL A 31 -14.03 10.76 8.08
CA VAL A 31 -14.90 9.58 8.04
C VAL A 31 -14.40 8.64 9.13
N SER A 32 -15.32 7.98 9.86
CA SER A 32 -14.90 7.07 10.91
C SER A 32 -14.03 5.94 10.34
N ASP A 33 -13.08 5.48 11.16
CA ASP A 33 -12.17 4.39 10.76
C ASP A 33 -12.98 3.13 10.39
N TYR A 34 -13.95 2.75 11.21
CA TYR A 34 -14.79 1.59 10.95
C TYR A 34 -15.52 1.72 9.62
N HIS A 35 -16.13 2.87 9.36
CA HIS A 35 -16.90 3.09 8.15
C HIS A 35 -16.03 3.07 6.90
N PHE A 36 -14.87 3.72 6.98
CA PHE A 36 -13.92 3.74 5.86
C PHE A 36 -13.42 2.34 5.54
N ARG A 37 -13.00 1.57 6.55
CA ARG A 37 -12.50 0.21 6.34
C ARG A 37 -13.54 -0.70 5.72
N LYS A 38 -14.80 -0.55 6.16
CA LYS A 38 -15.91 -1.33 5.63
C LYS A 38 -16.16 -1.05 4.16
N ILE A 39 -16.18 0.23 3.78
CA ILE A 39 -16.35 0.63 2.38
C ILE A 39 -15.17 0.15 1.54
N PHE A 40 -13.96 0.35 2.04
CA PHE A 40 -12.76 -0.07 1.33
C PHE A 40 -12.79 -1.58 1.04
N PHE A 41 -13.11 -2.39 2.04
CA PHE A 41 -13.20 -3.84 1.84
C PHE A 41 -14.30 -4.21 0.85
N ALA A 42 -15.45 -3.55 0.93
CA ALA A 42 -16.56 -3.83 0.02
C ALA A 42 -16.19 -3.54 -1.44
N LEU A 43 -15.38 -2.51 -1.69
CA LEU A 43 -14.99 -2.10 -3.03
C LEU A 43 -13.81 -2.89 -3.59
N THR A 44 -12.88 -3.30 -2.74
CA THR A 44 -11.60 -3.88 -3.19
C THR A 44 -11.44 -5.35 -2.85
N ASN A 45 -12.27 -5.88 -1.95
CA ASN A 45 -12.13 -7.22 -1.38
C ASN A 45 -10.77 -7.43 -0.69
N MET A 46 -10.20 -6.36 -0.18
CA MET A 46 -8.90 -6.33 0.47
C MET A 46 -9.01 -5.49 1.72
N THR A 47 -8.36 -5.90 2.82
CA THR A 47 -8.34 -5.07 4.01
C THR A 47 -7.42 -3.86 3.79
N LEU A 48 -7.69 -2.79 4.51
CA LEU A 48 -6.85 -1.59 4.44
C LEU A 48 -5.41 -1.91 4.87
N ASN A 49 -5.26 -2.74 5.90
CA ASN A 49 -3.94 -3.15 6.38
C ASN A 49 -3.16 -3.90 5.30
N GLU A 50 -3.82 -4.81 4.60
CA GLU A 50 -3.19 -5.53 3.49
C GLU A 50 -2.76 -4.60 2.37
N TYR A 51 -3.61 -3.64 2.03
CA TYR A 51 -3.30 -2.68 0.98
C TYR A 51 -2.08 -1.83 1.33
N VAL A 52 -2.04 -1.27 2.54
CA VAL A 52 -0.92 -0.45 2.99
C VAL A 52 0.37 -1.27 3.03
N LYS A 53 0.29 -2.50 3.56
CA LYS A 53 1.44 -3.41 3.59
C LYS A 53 1.98 -3.67 2.18
N ASN A 54 1.10 -3.98 1.24
CA ASN A 54 1.49 -4.26 -0.14
C ASN A 54 2.11 -3.04 -0.80
N ARG A 55 1.57 -1.86 -0.56
CA ARG A 55 2.15 -0.62 -1.09
C ARG A 55 3.54 -0.36 -0.52
N ARG A 56 3.72 -0.55 0.78
CA ARG A 56 5.02 -0.39 1.43
C ARG A 56 6.05 -1.35 0.85
N LEU A 57 5.69 -2.61 0.70
CA LEU A 57 6.61 -3.63 0.14
C LEU A 57 6.92 -3.34 -1.33
N SER A 58 5.95 -2.84 -2.07
CA SER A 58 6.15 -2.48 -3.48
C SER A 58 7.14 -1.32 -3.63
N GLU A 59 7.02 -0.27 -2.80
CA GLU A 59 7.95 0.84 -2.83
C GLU A 59 9.33 0.41 -2.33
N ALA A 60 9.38 -0.44 -1.31
CA ALA A 60 10.63 -1.03 -0.84
C ALA A 60 11.34 -1.78 -1.97
N ASN A 61 10.59 -2.55 -2.75
CA ASN A 61 11.14 -3.31 -3.87
C ASN A 61 11.80 -2.38 -4.91
N LYS A 62 11.16 -1.25 -5.21
CA LYS A 62 11.74 -0.27 -6.14
C LYS A 62 13.06 0.28 -5.62
N GLU A 63 13.14 0.59 -4.33
CA GLU A 63 14.37 1.11 -3.75
C GLU A 63 15.49 0.06 -3.73
N LEU A 64 15.14 -1.20 -3.44
CA LEU A 64 16.11 -2.30 -3.50
C LEU A 64 16.65 -2.51 -4.93
N LEU A 65 15.79 -2.38 -5.93
CA LEU A 65 16.22 -2.45 -7.33
C LEU A 65 17.23 -1.37 -7.68
N GLN A 66 17.11 -0.20 -7.04
CA GLN A 66 18.01 0.92 -7.26
C GLN A 66 19.29 0.83 -6.43
N GLY A 67 19.46 -0.25 -5.66
CA GLY A 67 20.67 -0.50 -4.90
C GLY A 67 20.62 -0.08 -3.43
N ALA A 68 19.47 0.29 -2.91
CA ALA A 68 19.34 0.62 -1.49
C ALA A 68 19.65 -0.60 -0.62
N GLN A 69 20.18 -0.35 0.57
CA GLN A 69 20.52 -1.43 1.50
C GLN A 69 19.28 -1.97 2.19
N VAL A 70 19.24 -3.29 2.37
CA VAL A 70 18.10 -3.98 2.99
C VAL A 70 17.79 -3.42 4.38
N THR A 71 18.82 -3.18 5.19
CA THR A 71 18.65 -2.65 6.54
C THR A 71 17.96 -1.29 6.53
N ASP A 72 18.41 -0.39 5.66
CA ASP A 72 17.85 0.96 5.57
C ASP A 72 16.39 0.92 5.13
N VAL A 73 16.09 0.10 4.13
CA VAL A 73 14.74 -0.02 3.59
C VAL A 73 13.80 -0.62 4.63
N ALA A 74 14.25 -1.62 5.38
CA ALA A 74 13.44 -2.25 6.42
C ALA A 74 12.96 -1.23 7.45
N TYR A 75 13.87 -0.42 7.96
CA TYR A 75 13.52 0.58 8.97
C TYR A 75 12.74 1.76 8.39
N GLN A 76 13.02 2.13 7.15
CA GLN A 76 12.31 3.19 6.46
C GLN A 76 10.80 2.91 6.38
N TYR A 77 10.42 1.67 6.15
CA TYR A 77 9.00 1.28 6.03
C TYR A 77 8.42 0.72 7.33
N GLY A 78 9.06 1.00 8.46
CA GLY A 78 8.47 0.78 9.77
C GLY A 78 8.66 -0.60 10.36
N TYR A 79 9.50 -1.43 9.78
CA TYR A 79 9.82 -2.74 10.36
C TYR A 79 10.79 -2.56 11.52
N GLN A 80 10.56 -3.30 12.58
CA GLN A 80 11.39 -3.20 13.78
C GLN A 80 12.68 -4.01 13.69
N SER A 81 12.75 -4.93 12.72
CA SER A 81 13.93 -5.74 12.50
C SER A 81 14.06 -6.09 11.03
N VAL A 82 15.29 -6.36 10.61
CA VAL A 82 15.58 -6.84 9.26
C VAL A 82 14.93 -8.21 9.03
N ASP A 83 14.90 -9.06 10.04
CA ASP A 83 14.27 -10.39 9.94
C ASP A 83 12.78 -10.28 9.67
N GLY A 84 12.10 -9.38 10.36
CA GLY A 84 10.67 -9.15 10.14
C GLY A 84 10.38 -8.68 8.72
N PHE A 85 11.17 -7.73 8.24
CA PHE A 85 11.06 -7.25 6.87
C PHE A 85 11.34 -8.36 5.86
N THR A 86 12.42 -9.11 6.07
CA THR A 86 12.83 -10.20 5.17
C THR A 86 11.73 -11.24 5.02
N ARG A 87 11.12 -11.65 6.12
CA ARG A 87 10.01 -12.62 6.08
C ARG A 87 8.80 -12.10 5.35
N ALA A 88 8.41 -10.87 5.64
CA ALA A 88 7.27 -10.24 4.97
C ALA A 88 7.52 -10.06 3.47
N PHE A 89 8.71 -9.61 3.12
CA PHE A 89 9.09 -9.38 1.73
C PHE A 89 9.14 -10.69 0.94
N LYS A 90 9.74 -11.74 1.51
CA LYS A 90 9.81 -13.05 0.85
C LYS A 90 8.42 -13.66 0.65
N LYS A 91 7.56 -13.54 1.66
CA LYS A 91 6.18 -14.03 1.56
C LYS A 91 5.42 -13.31 0.46
N TRP A 92 5.64 -12.00 0.33
CA TRP A 92 4.96 -11.18 -0.66
C TRP A 92 5.51 -11.36 -2.07
N SER A 93 6.83 -11.38 -2.24
CA SER A 93 7.48 -11.37 -3.56
C SER A 93 7.97 -12.75 -4.04
N GLY A 94 8.19 -13.68 -3.11
CA GLY A 94 8.78 -14.97 -3.42
C GLY A 94 10.30 -14.99 -3.41
N ILE A 95 10.96 -13.84 -3.26
CA ILE A 95 12.42 -13.76 -3.21
C ILE A 95 12.88 -12.97 -1.98
N LEU A 96 14.16 -13.14 -1.61
CA LEU A 96 14.73 -12.40 -0.50
C LEU A 96 15.02 -10.95 -0.92
N PRO A 97 14.90 -9.99 0.01
CA PRO A 97 15.26 -8.59 -0.31
C PRO A 97 16.68 -8.44 -0.84
N SER A 98 17.62 -9.22 -0.29
CA SER A 98 19.02 -9.19 -0.73
C SER A 98 19.23 -9.66 -2.16
N GLN A 99 18.25 -10.35 -2.75
CA GLN A 99 18.33 -10.88 -4.10
C GLN A 99 17.71 -9.97 -5.17
N VAL A 100 17.00 -8.92 -4.74
CA VAL A 100 16.23 -8.08 -5.67
C VAL A 100 17.14 -7.44 -6.73
N ALA A 101 18.19 -6.75 -6.31
CA ALA A 101 19.09 -6.08 -7.25
C ALA A 101 19.82 -7.08 -8.15
N LYS A 102 20.19 -8.24 -7.59
CA LYS A 102 20.91 -9.29 -8.30
C LYS A 102 20.05 -9.95 -9.35
N LEU A 103 18.81 -10.28 -9.02
CA LEU A 103 17.87 -10.95 -9.93
C LEU A 103 17.11 -9.96 -10.80
N LYS A 104 17.14 -8.67 -10.47
CA LYS A 104 16.43 -7.60 -11.17
C LYS A 104 14.94 -7.89 -11.29
N GLN A 105 14.36 -8.54 -10.28
CA GLN A 105 12.94 -8.84 -10.25
C GLN A 105 12.18 -7.74 -9.51
N CYS A 106 10.99 -7.44 -10.00
CA CYS A 106 10.12 -6.44 -9.41
C CYS A 106 8.70 -6.96 -9.35
N LYS A 107 8.19 -7.08 -8.13
CA LYS A 107 6.76 -7.23 -7.91
C LYS A 107 6.22 -5.88 -7.48
N SER A 108 5.04 -5.51 -7.96
CA SER A 108 4.46 -4.24 -7.58
C SER A 108 2.97 -4.38 -7.30
N CYS A 109 2.52 -3.60 -6.31
CA CYS A 109 1.13 -3.34 -6.04
C CYS A 109 0.96 -1.84 -6.24
N GLN A 110 0.25 -1.45 -7.27
CA GLN A 110 0.12 -0.05 -7.64
C GLN A 110 -0.91 0.67 -6.77
N LYS A 111 -0.80 1.98 -6.70
CA LYS A 111 -1.77 2.83 -6.02
C LYS A 111 -3.15 2.63 -6.63
N LEU A 112 -4.17 2.51 -5.77
CA LEU A 112 -5.57 2.47 -6.18
C LEU A 112 -6.13 3.86 -6.36
N GLN A 113 -6.98 4.00 -7.37
CA GLN A 113 -7.78 5.20 -7.58
C GLN A 113 -9.22 4.77 -7.86
N PHE A 114 -10.17 5.42 -7.21
CA PHE A 114 -11.57 5.10 -7.37
C PHE A 114 -12.21 6.02 -8.40
N VAL A 115 -12.98 5.41 -9.30
CA VAL A 115 -13.70 6.15 -10.35
C VAL A 115 -15.13 5.65 -10.43
N VAL A 116 -16.04 6.51 -10.87
CA VAL A 116 -17.43 6.14 -11.15
C VAL A 116 -17.59 6.06 -12.67
N THR A 117 -18.09 4.92 -13.12
CA THR A 117 -18.35 4.69 -14.54
C THR A 117 -19.84 4.55 -14.76
N MET A 118 -20.38 5.32 -15.72
CA MET A 118 -21.79 5.27 -16.15
C MET A 118 -21.88 4.40 -17.40
N LYS A 119 -22.56 3.25 -17.29
CA LYS A 119 -22.61 2.32 -18.41
C LYS A 119 -23.89 1.48 -18.31
N GLY A 120 -24.99 1.98 -18.86
CA GLY A 120 -26.26 1.33 -18.73
C GLY A 120 -26.82 1.30 -17.32
N GLY A 121 -26.24 2.09 -16.43
CA GLY A 121 -26.51 2.16 -15.01
C GLY A 121 -25.28 2.75 -14.34
N THR A 122 -25.35 2.99 -13.03
CA THR A 122 -24.22 3.53 -12.28
C THR A 122 -23.41 2.38 -11.72
N LEU A 123 -22.13 2.34 -12.03
CA LEU A 123 -21.20 1.34 -11.52
C LEU A 123 -20.01 2.04 -10.91
N MET A 124 -19.65 1.66 -9.68
CA MET A 124 -18.44 2.15 -9.06
C MET A 124 -17.33 1.12 -9.27
N GLU A 125 -16.23 1.57 -9.87
CA GLU A 125 -15.08 0.74 -10.13
C GLU A 125 -13.86 1.36 -9.47
N TYR A 126 -12.84 0.55 -9.23
CA TYR A 126 -11.53 1.03 -8.84
C TYR A 126 -10.53 0.73 -9.95
N LYS A 127 -9.50 1.57 -10.02
CA LYS A 127 -8.47 1.44 -11.05
C LYS A 127 -7.11 1.47 -10.37
N ILE A 128 -6.23 0.59 -10.80
CA ILE A 128 -4.84 0.58 -10.35
C ILE A 128 -4.06 1.60 -11.19
N VAL A 129 -3.34 2.47 -10.50
CA VAL A 129 -2.60 3.57 -11.14
C VAL A 129 -1.09 3.39 -10.95
#